data_f9f21f87dcaec487fc1ed23842eee52b
#
_entry.id   f9f21f87dcaec487fc1ed23842eee52b
#
_cell.length_a   1.000
_cell.length_b   1.000
_cell.length_c   1.000
_cell.angle_alpha   90.00
_cell.angle_beta   90.00
_cell.angle_gamma   90.00
#
_symmetry.space_group_name_H-M   'P 1'
#
loop_
_entity.id
_entity.type
_entity.pdbx_description
1 polymer ?
#
loop_
_entity_poly.entity_id
_entity_poly.type
_entity_poly.pdbx_seq_one_letter_code
_entity_poly.pdbx_strand_id
1 'polypeptide(L)'
;MGIIAAGATSIPQDKCQRLTRHVWKHMRLSPFSTSLQPASGIIKTMRGDCTEHAVLLSTLMRSQGIPSRVVVGFVYVTNPASYAPHMWTEALLNGKWIPFDSTRGPAGVGLTHIKVTDSTLSDEVGSGTVLFVPLLSFLGRATVDLALD
;
A
#
# COMPACT_ATOMS: atom_id res chain seq x y z
N MET A 1 -9.68 -5.52 15.28
CA MET A 1 -9.21 -4.21 14.80
C MET A 1 -9.94 -3.76 13.53
N GLY A 2 -10.06 -4.58 12.48
CA GLY A 2 -10.70 -4.21 11.22
C GLY A 2 -12.16 -3.77 11.37
N ILE A 3 -12.97 -4.45 12.19
CA ILE A 3 -14.39 -4.11 12.40
C ILE A 3 -14.55 -2.74 13.06
N ILE A 4 -13.73 -2.44 14.08
CA ILE A 4 -13.78 -1.16 14.78
C ILE A 4 -13.38 -0.02 13.84
N ALA A 5 -12.34 -0.22 13.06
CA ALA A 5 -11.83 0.79 12.11
C ALA A 5 -12.81 1.04 10.94
N ALA A 6 -13.50 0.00 10.44
CA ALA A 6 -14.46 0.13 9.35
C ALA A 6 -15.75 0.86 9.76
N GLY A 7 -16.10 0.80 11.04
CA GLY A 7 -17.34 1.38 11.56
C GLY A 7 -18.59 0.69 11.01
N ALA A 8 -19.73 1.37 11.11
CA ALA A 8 -21.06 0.83 10.78
C ALA A 8 -21.45 1.00 9.30
N THR A 9 -20.56 1.49 8.43
CA THR A 9 -20.89 1.68 7.01
C THR A 9 -21.02 0.35 6.27
N SER A 10 -22.03 0.22 5.41
CA SER A 10 -22.22 -0.94 4.54
C SER A 10 -21.55 -0.77 3.17
N ILE A 11 -21.19 0.45 2.79
CA ILE A 11 -20.58 0.77 1.49
C ILE A 11 -19.12 0.34 1.48
N PRO A 12 -18.70 -0.61 0.62
CA PRO A 12 -17.34 -1.15 0.65
C PRO A 12 -16.25 -0.09 0.47
N GLN A 13 -16.50 0.91 -0.38
CA GLN A 13 -15.54 2.00 -0.61
C GLN A 13 -15.33 2.85 0.65
N ASP A 14 -16.38 3.18 1.38
CA ASP A 14 -16.29 3.93 2.64
C ASP A 14 -15.55 3.12 3.71
N LYS A 15 -15.76 1.79 3.75
CA LYS A 15 -14.98 0.90 4.62
C LYS A 15 -13.50 0.98 4.30
N CYS A 16 -13.12 0.87 3.02
CA CYS A 16 -11.73 0.99 2.60
C CYS A 16 -11.13 2.35 3.01
N GLN A 17 -11.84 3.45 2.78
CA GLN A 17 -11.37 4.78 3.17
C GLN A 17 -11.18 4.93 4.68
N ARG A 18 -12.11 4.38 5.49
CA ARG A 18 -12.01 4.40 6.96
C ARG A 18 -10.83 3.56 7.44
N LEU A 19 -10.61 2.38 6.86
CA LEU A 19 -9.46 1.54 7.17
C LEU A 19 -8.15 2.23 6.81
N THR A 20 -8.07 2.84 5.62
CA THR A 20 -6.91 3.61 5.18
C THR A 20 -6.58 4.74 6.15
N ARG A 21 -7.59 5.52 6.53
CA ARG A 21 -7.44 6.60 7.50
C ARG A 21 -7.05 6.09 8.89
N HIS A 22 -7.59 4.95 9.30
CA HIS A 22 -7.24 4.33 10.57
C HIS A 22 -5.77 3.92 10.61
N VAL A 23 -5.29 3.20 9.60
CA VAL A 23 -3.88 2.81 9.49
C VAL A 23 -2.98 4.04 9.48
N TRP A 24 -3.28 5.04 8.63
CA TRP A 24 -2.53 6.29 8.57
C TRP A 24 -2.42 7.00 9.93
N LYS A 25 -3.49 7.08 10.69
CA LYS A 25 -3.51 7.79 11.99
C LYS A 25 -2.78 7.06 13.10
N HIS A 26 -2.77 5.73 13.07
CA HIS A 26 -2.29 4.93 14.20
C HIS A 26 -0.95 4.26 13.94
N MET A 27 -0.57 4.01 12.69
CA MET A 27 0.78 3.55 12.38
C MET A 27 1.78 4.71 12.38
N ARG A 28 2.94 4.43 12.95
CA ARG A 28 4.08 5.35 12.95
C ARG A 28 5.08 4.90 11.89
N LEU A 29 5.47 5.82 11.02
CA LEU A 29 6.55 5.57 10.08
C LEU A 29 7.84 5.25 10.85
N SER A 30 8.51 4.20 10.46
CA SER A 30 9.84 3.84 10.94
C SER A 30 10.76 3.61 9.74
N PRO A 31 12.09 3.79 9.92
CA PRO A 31 13.03 3.55 8.83
C PRO A 31 12.92 2.11 8.30
N PHE A 32 13.24 1.95 7.02
CA PHE A 32 13.12 0.73 6.26
C PHE A 32 13.39 -0.56 7.04
N SER A 33 12.38 -1.45 7.03
CA SER A 33 12.52 -2.83 7.43
C SER A 33 12.99 -3.66 6.24
N THR A 34 14.01 -4.48 6.42
CA THR A 34 14.54 -5.35 5.35
C THR A 34 13.74 -6.63 5.16
N SER A 35 12.77 -6.90 6.03
CA SER A 35 11.93 -8.11 5.97
C SER A 35 10.45 -7.77 6.03
N LEU A 36 9.68 -8.40 5.14
CA LEU A 36 8.22 -8.31 5.18
C LEU A 36 7.69 -8.93 6.47
N GLN A 37 7.10 -8.13 7.34
CA GLN A 37 6.50 -8.61 8.57
C GLN A 37 5.07 -9.11 8.32
N PRO A 38 4.65 -10.21 8.96
CA PRO A 38 3.25 -10.64 8.92
C PRO A 38 2.38 -9.61 9.66
N ALA A 39 1.14 -9.44 9.20
CA ALA A 39 0.20 -8.47 9.77
C ALA A 39 -0.01 -8.65 11.29
N SER A 40 0.11 -9.88 11.80
CA SER A 40 0.05 -10.19 13.24
C SER A 40 1.19 -9.57 14.06
N GLY A 41 2.35 -9.39 13.46
CA GLY A 41 3.49 -8.67 14.05
C GLY A 41 3.29 -7.15 13.97
N ILE A 42 2.90 -6.67 12.78
CA ILE A 42 2.68 -5.24 12.51
C ILE A 42 1.62 -4.66 13.46
N ILE A 43 0.52 -5.37 13.68
CA ILE A 43 -0.58 -4.89 14.54
C ILE A 43 -0.18 -4.73 16.02
N LYS A 44 0.85 -5.45 16.47
CA LYS A 44 1.37 -5.35 17.84
C LYS A 44 2.24 -4.10 18.02
N THR A 45 3.02 -3.77 17.01
CA THR A 45 3.98 -2.66 17.08
C THR A 45 3.39 -1.35 16.55
N MET A 46 2.46 -1.43 15.58
CA MET A 46 1.90 -0.29 14.84
C MET A 46 3.00 0.63 14.30
N ARG A 47 4.07 0.03 13.77
CA ARG A 47 5.23 0.73 13.21
C ARG A 47 5.68 0.02 11.94
N GLY A 48 6.15 0.79 10.99
CA GLY A 48 6.69 0.27 9.73
C GLY A 48 6.80 1.35 8.66
N ASP A 49 7.31 0.96 7.51
CA ASP A 49 7.35 1.80 6.31
C ASP A 49 6.14 1.52 5.38
N CYS A 50 6.26 1.86 4.11
CA CYS A 50 5.18 1.64 3.13
C CYS A 50 4.79 0.16 3.00
N THR A 51 5.72 -0.74 3.24
CA THR A 51 5.49 -2.19 3.15
C THR A 51 4.53 -2.66 4.24
N GLU A 52 4.84 -2.36 5.51
CA GLU A 52 3.98 -2.72 6.64
C GLU A 52 2.63 -2.01 6.57
N HIS A 53 2.59 -0.75 6.11
CA HIS A 53 1.34 -0.03 5.87
C HIS A 53 0.45 -0.76 4.86
N ALA A 54 1.00 -1.18 3.72
CA ALA A 54 0.26 -1.88 2.68
C ALA A 54 -0.21 -3.28 3.13
N VAL A 55 0.66 -4.05 3.79
CA VAL A 55 0.33 -5.37 4.33
C VAL A 55 -0.79 -5.30 5.36
N LEU A 56 -0.68 -4.39 6.33
CA LEU A 56 -1.70 -4.23 7.36
C LEU A 56 -3.04 -3.79 6.75
N LEU A 57 -3.02 -2.79 5.86
CA LEU A 57 -4.23 -2.29 5.22
C LEU A 57 -4.92 -3.39 4.40
N SER A 58 -4.17 -4.13 3.57
CA SER A 58 -4.70 -5.25 2.80
C SER A 58 -5.33 -6.32 3.72
N THR A 59 -4.66 -6.68 4.81
CA THR A 59 -5.18 -7.66 5.78
C THR A 59 -6.48 -7.17 6.44
N LEU A 60 -6.54 -5.89 6.82
CA LEU A 60 -7.74 -5.30 7.40
C LEU A 60 -8.91 -5.28 6.40
N MET A 61 -8.68 -4.97 5.13
CA MET A 61 -9.70 -5.04 4.08
C MET A 61 -10.23 -6.47 3.91
N ARG A 62 -9.34 -7.46 3.84
CA ARG A 62 -9.72 -8.88 3.75
C ARG A 62 -10.52 -9.34 4.97
N SER A 63 -10.20 -8.87 6.16
CA SER A 63 -10.98 -9.18 7.38
C SER A 63 -12.42 -8.65 7.33
N GLN A 64 -12.71 -7.72 6.41
CA GLN A 64 -14.05 -7.20 6.14
C GLN A 64 -14.69 -7.83 4.89
N GLY A 65 -14.13 -8.92 4.37
CA GLY A 65 -14.63 -9.58 3.17
C GLY A 65 -14.34 -8.83 1.87
N ILE A 66 -13.42 -7.85 1.89
CA ILE A 66 -13.05 -7.06 0.71
C ILE A 66 -11.78 -7.66 0.11
N PRO A 67 -11.82 -8.26 -1.11
CA PRO A 67 -10.62 -8.74 -1.78
C PRO A 67 -9.64 -7.59 -2.00
N SER A 68 -8.38 -7.83 -1.65
CA SER A 68 -7.34 -6.81 -1.74
C SER A 68 -5.98 -7.43 -2.05
N ARG A 69 -5.07 -6.60 -2.56
CA ARG A 69 -3.70 -6.98 -2.90
C ARG A 69 -2.74 -5.84 -2.59
N VAL A 70 -1.48 -6.14 -2.41
CA VAL A 70 -0.42 -5.13 -2.36
C VAL A 70 0.07 -4.83 -3.77
N VAL A 71 0.47 -3.60 -3.99
CA VAL A 71 1.03 -3.12 -5.25
C VAL A 71 2.39 -2.55 -4.97
N VAL A 72 3.34 -2.87 -5.85
CA VAL A 72 4.69 -2.34 -5.82
C VAL A 72 4.94 -1.52 -7.07
N GLY A 73 5.57 -0.38 -6.89
CA GLY A 73 5.83 0.54 -7.98
C GLY A 73 6.67 1.73 -7.50
N PHE A 74 6.40 2.88 -8.09
CA PHE A 74 7.10 4.12 -7.77
C PHE A 74 6.11 5.19 -7.35
N VAL A 75 6.55 6.07 -6.46
CA VAL A 75 5.84 7.29 -6.09
C VAL A 75 6.73 8.50 -6.30
N TYR A 76 6.16 9.58 -6.85
CA TYR A 76 6.87 10.84 -6.99
C TYR A 76 7.09 11.50 -5.64
N VAL A 77 8.33 11.89 -5.38
CA VAL A 77 8.76 12.67 -4.22
C VAL A 77 9.34 14.01 -4.68
N THR A 78 9.16 15.04 -3.90
CA THR A 78 9.49 16.43 -4.30
C THR A 78 10.86 16.89 -3.84
N ASN A 79 11.47 16.20 -2.86
CA ASN A 79 12.77 16.63 -2.33
C ASN A 79 13.70 15.43 -2.02
N PRO A 80 14.66 15.11 -2.92
CA PRO A 80 14.82 15.65 -4.27
C PRO A 80 13.69 15.19 -5.19
N ALA A 81 13.41 15.96 -6.25
CA ALA A 81 12.40 15.59 -7.24
C ALA A 81 12.79 14.29 -7.95
N SER A 82 12.10 13.21 -7.65
CA SER A 82 12.42 11.87 -8.17
C SER A 82 11.27 10.89 -7.96
N TYR A 83 11.38 9.73 -8.58
CA TYR A 83 10.50 8.60 -8.28
C TYR A 83 11.22 7.63 -7.33
N ALA A 84 10.59 7.35 -6.19
CA ALA A 84 11.09 6.42 -5.18
C ALA A 84 10.29 5.11 -5.20
N PRO A 85 10.92 3.95 -4.94
CA PRO A 85 10.21 2.69 -4.73
C PRO A 85 9.15 2.84 -3.64
N HIS A 86 7.97 2.29 -3.89
CA HIS A 86 6.84 2.44 -2.98
C HIS A 86 5.89 1.24 -3.05
N MET A 87 5.17 1.00 -1.94
CA MET A 87 4.14 -0.02 -1.84
C MET A 87 2.84 0.58 -1.31
N TRP A 88 1.71 0.14 -1.91
CA TRP A 88 0.37 0.53 -1.49
C TRP A 88 -0.60 -0.65 -1.64
N THR A 89 -1.88 -0.42 -1.40
CA THR A 89 -2.92 -1.47 -1.44
C THR A 89 -3.93 -1.16 -2.54
N GLU A 90 -4.42 -2.18 -3.22
CA GLU A 90 -5.61 -2.12 -4.07
C GLU A 90 -6.71 -3.00 -3.48
N ALA A 91 -7.96 -2.53 -3.53
CA ALA A 91 -9.16 -3.28 -3.19
C ALA A 91 -10.03 -3.52 -4.42
N LEU A 92 -10.60 -4.71 -4.55
CA LEU A 92 -11.53 -5.03 -5.64
C LEU A 92 -12.94 -4.54 -5.27
N LEU A 93 -13.37 -3.46 -5.89
CA LEU A 93 -14.67 -2.84 -5.67
C LEU A 93 -15.44 -2.76 -6.99
N ASN A 94 -16.63 -3.34 -7.04
CA ASN A 94 -17.47 -3.35 -8.24
C ASN A 94 -16.74 -3.82 -9.51
N GLY A 95 -15.92 -4.87 -9.37
CA GLY A 95 -15.14 -5.44 -10.48
C GLY A 95 -13.91 -4.63 -10.90
N LYS A 96 -13.55 -3.57 -10.16
CA LYS A 96 -12.38 -2.73 -10.44
C LYS A 96 -11.43 -2.71 -9.27
N TRP A 97 -10.12 -2.73 -9.54
CA TRP A 97 -9.08 -2.53 -8.55
C TRP A 97 -8.93 -1.03 -8.27
N ILE A 98 -9.27 -0.62 -7.04
CA ILE A 98 -9.21 0.77 -6.57
C ILE A 98 -8.04 0.90 -5.61
N PRO A 99 -7.11 1.85 -5.85
CA PRO A 99 -5.92 2.01 -5.02
C PRO A 99 -6.17 2.81 -3.75
N PHE A 100 -5.45 2.43 -2.67
CA PHE A 100 -5.46 3.07 -1.37
C PHE A 100 -4.05 3.09 -0.80
N ASP A 101 -3.59 4.25 -0.34
CA ASP A 101 -2.27 4.41 0.27
C ASP A 101 -2.39 5.02 1.67
N SER A 102 -2.12 4.19 2.69
CA SER A 102 -2.19 4.63 4.08
C SER A 102 -0.94 5.36 4.58
N THR A 103 0.09 5.51 3.76
CA THR A 103 1.25 6.35 4.10
C THR A 103 1.02 7.82 3.77
N ARG A 104 0.14 8.10 2.82
CA ARG A 104 -0.11 9.45 2.29
C ARG A 104 -1.39 10.10 2.84
N GLY A 105 -2.06 9.43 3.74
CA GLY A 105 -3.27 9.94 4.40
C GLY A 105 -4.40 10.27 3.43
N PRO A 106 -5.04 11.45 3.57
CA PRO A 106 -6.17 11.85 2.72
C PRO A 106 -5.81 12.08 1.25
N ALA A 107 -4.53 12.31 0.93
CA ALA A 107 -4.08 12.54 -0.44
C ALA A 107 -4.27 11.30 -1.34
N GLY A 108 -4.23 10.11 -0.72
CA GLY A 108 -4.49 8.85 -1.42
C GLY A 108 -3.50 8.54 -2.53
N VAL A 109 -3.97 7.79 -3.52
CA VAL A 109 -3.23 7.42 -4.73
C VAL A 109 -3.74 8.23 -5.91
N GLY A 110 -2.82 8.77 -6.71
CA GLY A 110 -3.14 9.59 -7.87
C GLY A 110 -2.04 9.49 -8.94
N LEU A 111 -1.94 10.51 -9.79
CA LEU A 111 -0.95 10.59 -10.88
C LEU A 111 0.52 10.50 -10.44
N THR A 112 0.78 10.61 -9.15
CA THR A 112 2.12 10.47 -8.57
C THR A 112 2.57 9.02 -8.40
N HIS A 113 1.69 8.04 -8.63
CA HIS A 113 1.97 6.63 -8.44
C HIS A 113 2.06 5.91 -9.79
N ILE A 114 3.13 5.14 -9.98
CA ILE A 114 3.34 4.30 -11.16
C ILE A 114 3.39 2.85 -10.69
N LYS A 115 2.38 2.06 -11.06
CA LYS A 115 2.31 0.64 -10.73
C LYS A 115 3.24 -0.17 -11.64
N VAL A 116 3.99 -1.10 -11.05
CA VAL A 116 4.86 -2.05 -11.77
C VAL A 116 4.34 -3.47 -11.62
N THR A 117 4.02 -3.90 -10.40
CA THR A 117 3.52 -5.25 -10.12
C THR A 117 2.56 -5.26 -8.95
N ASP A 118 1.91 -6.40 -8.73
CA ASP A 118 1.06 -6.62 -7.56
C ASP A 118 1.18 -8.07 -7.05
N SER A 119 0.79 -8.31 -5.79
CA SER A 119 0.77 -9.61 -5.17
C SER A 119 -0.38 -9.72 -4.16
N THR A 120 -0.97 -10.89 -4.08
CA THR A 120 -1.96 -11.22 -3.03
C THR A 120 -1.29 -11.59 -1.71
N LEU A 121 0.02 -11.81 -1.68
CA LEU A 121 0.77 -12.30 -0.51
C LEU A 121 0.31 -13.68 0.01
N SER A 122 -0.46 -14.44 -0.79
CA SER A 122 -1.03 -15.71 -0.34
C SER A 122 0.03 -16.80 -0.12
N ASP A 123 1.16 -16.74 -0.86
CA ASP A 123 2.18 -17.81 -0.87
C ASP A 123 3.60 -17.31 -0.52
N GLU A 124 3.75 -16.03 -0.15
CA GLU A 124 5.07 -15.38 -0.08
C GLU A 124 5.44 -14.85 1.31
N VAL A 125 4.99 -15.51 2.37
CA VAL A 125 5.44 -15.19 3.74
C VAL A 125 6.94 -15.46 3.83
N GLY A 126 7.74 -14.41 3.69
CA GLY A 126 9.21 -14.47 3.72
C GLY A 126 9.92 -13.78 2.53
N SER A 127 9.21 -13.43 1.46
CA SER A 127 9.79 -12.93 0.21
C SER A 127 9.53 -11.45 -0.09
N GLY A 128 9.37 -10.60 0.93
CA GLY A 128 9.10 -9.17 0.72
C GLY A 128 10.08 -8.49 -0.24
N THR A 129 11.36 -8.88 -0.16
CA THR A 129 12.40 -8.37 -1.06
C THR A 129 12.15 -8.77 -2.51
N VAL A 130 11.61 -9.97 -2.77
CA VAL A 130 11.32 -10.46 -4.13
C VAL A 130 10.25 -9.60 -4.82
N LEU A 131 9.33 -9.02 -4.08
CA LEU A 131 8.30 -8.13 -4.65
C LEU A 131 8.91 -6.86 -5.27
N PHE A 132 10.07 -6.43 -4.80
CA PHE A 132 10.78 -5.27 -5.33
C PHE A 132 11.74 -5.59 -6.48
N VAL A 133 12.02 -6.87 -6.75
CA VAL A 133 12.93 -7.27 -7.84
C VAL A 133 12.52 -6.68 -9.20
N PRO A 134 11.23 -6.65 -9.60
CA PRO A 134 10.84 -6.02 -10.85
C PRO A 134 11.22 -4.55 -10.96
N LEU A 135 11.32 -3.82 -9.83
CA LEU A 135 11.74 -2.41 -9.84
C LEU A 135 13.21 -2.23 -10.19
N LEU A 136 14.06 -3.22 -9.89
CA LEU A 136 15.50 -3.13 -10.14
C LEU A 136 15.80 -2.96 -11.63
N SER A 137 14.95 -3.48 -12.51
CA SER A 137 15.11 -3.32 -13.96
C SER A 137 14.92 -1.88 -14.46
N PHE A 138 14.26 -1.04 -13.66
CA PHE A 138 13.98 0.37 -13.98
C PHE A 138 14.96 1.33 -13.31
N LEU A 139 15.66 0.92 -12.24
CA LEU A 139 16.57 1.81 -11.51
C LEU A 139 17.71 2.30 -12.40
N GLY A 140 17.80 3.63 -12.56
CA GLY A 140 18.84 4.27 -13.38
C GLY A 140 18.69 4.08 -14.89
N ARG A 141 17.56 3.51 -15.36
CA ARG A 141 17.32 3.21 -16.80
C ARG A 141 16.02 3.77 -17.34
N ALA A 142 15.13 4.24 -16.48
CA ALA A 142 13.85 4.81 -16.89
C ALA A 142 13.79 6.29 -16.56
N THR A 143 13.25 7.07 -17.50
CA THR A 143 12.81 8.45 -17.31
C THR A 143 11.29 8.49 -17.42
N VAL A 144 10.68 9.43 -16.72
CA VAL A 144 9.24 9.69 -16.81
C VAL A 144 9.04 11.05 -17.42
N ASP A 145 8.51 11.07 -18.63
CA ASP A 145 8.16 12.31 -19.32
C ASP A 145 6.66 12.56 -19.13
N LEU A 146 6.31 13.74 -18.64
CA LEU A 146 4.93 14.17 -18.53
C LEU A 146 4.49 14.77 -19.87
N ALA A 147 3.59 14.09 -20.57
CA ALA A 147 2.87 14.68 -21.68
C ALA A 147 1.85 15.68 -21.10
N LEU A 148 2.11 16.95 -21.27
CA LEU A 148 1.17 18.03 -20.97
C LEU A 148 0.44 18.34 -22.29
N ASP A 149 -0.79 17.82 -22.43
CA ASP A 149 -1.71 18.21 -23.51
C ASP A 149 -2.45 19.50 -23.15
#